data_0dde446dec56cd916c0b4b56b4bcf5fb
#
_entry.id   0dde446dec56cd916c0b4b56b4bcf5fb
#
_cell.length_a   1.000
_cell.length_b   1.000
_cell.length_c   1.000
_cell.angle_alpha   90.00
_cell.angle_beta   90.00
_cell.angle_gamma   90.00
#
_symmetry.space_group_name_H-M   'P 1'
#
loop_
_entity.id
_entity.type
_entity.pdbx_description
1 polymer ?
#
loop_
_entity_poly.entity_id
_entity_poly.type
_entity_poly.pdbx_seq_one_letter_code
_entity_poly.pdbx_strand_id
1 'polypeptide(L)'
;MYSLNRRTFLAAAGSAALPLAGHSAPQFPSRPIRMVIPFAPGGTVDPMARMVADVLAKRLGGTVFCENKPGANGLVAADAIMGSPMDGYHLLYAGSSMYEKMFTLKKTFDPFKNFQLIARIVEVPLVFAISSAIPAKTLPEFIDYAKRKGDFSAGSWGVGSGGHLQTAELASQAQLKFVHAVYKGEGPILLDVMAGLVDGGFFSVSAAMAQAATGKLTLLAVTGAQRHPLAPDVPTFAERGFKGFDSSTWHGVFYGKGVPADIASLVANHIVEGMGQKDIVSKVEKMGITPALLAGEPLQKFLAKNYENLEVAMRKFNIEPQ
;
A
#
# COMPACT_ATOMS: atom_id res chain seq x y z
N MET A 1 -46.56 34.73 61.03
CA MET A 1 -46.78 35.28 59.68
C MET A 1 -45.51 35.93 59.21
N TYR A 2 -44.71 35.23 58.39
CA TYR A 2 -43.48 35.77 57.83
C TYR A 2 -43.80 36.40 56.50
N SER A 3 -43.67 37.72 56.32
CA SER A 3 -43.84 38.40 55.08
C SER A 3 -42.61 38.21 54.19
N LEU A 4 -42.73 37.47 53.10
CA LEU A 4 -41.73 37.37 52.06
C LEU A 4 -41.54 38.71 51.33
N ASN A 5 -40.38 39.28 51.46
CA ASN A 5 -40.02 40.57 50.93
C ASN A 5 -39.77 40.46 49.42
N ARG A 6 -40.45 41.33 48.59
CA ARG A 6 -40.35 41.33 47.12
C ARG A 6 -38.93 41.44 46.59
N ARG A 7 -37.99 41.91 47.40
CA ARG A 7 -36.56 42.03 47.01
C ARG A 7 -35.79 40.69 47.01
N THR A 8 -36.24 39.71 47.82
CA THR A 8 -35.64 38.36 47.87
C THR A 8 -36.07 37.47 46.69
N PHE A 9 -37.24 37.76 46.07
CA PHE A 9 -37.73 37.01 44.92
C PHE A 9 -37.01 37.41 43.61
N LEU A 10 -36.57 38.67 43.51
CA LEU A 10 -35.83 39.15 42.33
C LEU A 10 -34.36 38.73 42.34
N ALA A 11 -33.78 38.44 43.51
CA ALA A 11 -32.42 37.93 43.62
C ALA A 11 -32.27 36.43 43.23
N ALA A 12 -33.35 35.63 43.40
CA ALA A 12 -33.39 34.22 43.05
C ALA A 12 -33.65 33.95 41.56
N ALA A 13 -34.23 34.90 40.81
CA ALA A 13 -34.50 34.75 39.37
C ALA A 13 -33.32 35.11 38.47
N GLY A 14 -32.29 35.78 39.00
CA GLY A 14 -31.09 36.17 38.23
C GLY A 14 -30.01 35.09 38.08
N SER A 15 -30.10 33.97 38.81
CA SER A 15 -29.06 32.95 38.86
C SER A 15 -29.28 31.74 37.92
N ALA A 16 -30.38 31.75 37.13
CA ALA A 16 -30.76 30.59 36.29
C ALA A 16 -30.41 30.70 34.80
N ALA A 17 -29.72 31.76 34.39
CA ALA A 17 -29.34 31.94 32.98
C ALA A 17 -27.80 31.97 32.81
N LEU A 18 -27.12 30.93 33.30
CA LEU A 18 -25.79 30.60 32.75
C LEU A 18 -26.06 29.94 31.38
N PRO A 19 -25.59 30.53 30.25
CA PRO A 19 -25.58 29.79 29.01
C PRO A 19 -24.74 28.55 29.26
N LEU A 20 -25.33 27.37 29.13
CA LEU A 20 -24.55 26.15 28.88
C LEU A 20 -23.79 26.45 27.58
N ALA A 21 -22.55 26.93 27.72
CA ALA A 21 -21.60 26.93 26.63
C ALA A 21 -21.51 25.47 26.22
N GLY A 22 -22.28 25.08 25.21
CA GLY A 22 -22.16 23.79 24.56
C GLY A 22 -20.73 23.71 24.15
N HIS A 23 -19.93 22.86 24.84
CA HIS A 23 -18.66 22.45 24.36
C HIS A 23 -18.95 21.66 23.09
N SER A 24 -19.04 22.38 21.95
CA SER A 24 -18.95 21.75 20.66
C SER A 24 -17.63 20.96 20.69
N ALA A 25 -17.72 19.64 20.68
CA ALA A 25 -16.52 18.79 20.57
C ALA A 25 -15.68 19.37 19.43
N PRO A 26 -14.36 19.56 19.62
CA PRO A 26 -13.51 20.16 18.61
C PRO A 26 -13.71 19.41 17.29
N GLN A 27 -14.11 20.13 16.25
CA GLN A 27 -14.39 19.54 14.94
C GLN A 27 -13.13 18.85 14.42
N PHE A 28 -13.20 17.55 14.14
CA PHE A 28 -12.10 16.80 13.56
C PHE A 28 -11.95 17.15 12.06
N PRO A 29 -10.70 17.46 11.56
CA PRO A 29 -9.46 17.62 12.31
C PRO A 29 -9.27 19.04 12.85
N SER A 30 -8.78 19.18 14.09
CA SER A 30 -8.39 20.46 14.71
C SER A 30 -6.88 20.73 14.63
N ARG A 31 -6.08 19.78 14.14
CA ARG A 31 -4.63 19.86 13.97
C ARG A 31 -4.18 19.03 12.76
N PRO A 32 -2.94 19.18 12.28
CA PRO A 32 -2.45 18.41 11.14
C PRO A 32 -2.49 16.90 11.36
N ILE A 33 -2.93 16.18 10.33
CA ILE A 33 -2.92 14.72 10.27
C ILE A 33 -1.58 14.26 9.67
N ARG A 34 -0.96 13.27 10.27
CA ARG A 34 0.28 12.66 9.81
C ARG A 34 -0.01 11.36 9.07
N MET A 35 0.47 11.24 7.84
CA MET A 35 0.43 10.01 7.05
C MET A 35 1.84 9.42 6.92
N VAL A 36 2.07 8.28 7.54
CA VAL A 36 3.36 7.57 7.51
C VAL A 36 3.42 6.65 6.28
N ILE A 37 4.58 6.65 5.61
CA ILE A 37 4.86 5.86 4.40
C ILE A 37 6.02 4.90 4.71
N PRO A 38 5.86 3.57 4.56
CA PRO A 38 6.83 2.56 5.00
C PRO A 38 8.03 2.37 4.06
N PHE A 39 8.07 3.08 2.94
CA PHE A 39 9.10 2.91 1.91
C PHE A 39 9.82 4.22 1.58
N ALA A 40 11.04 4.07 1.03
CA ALA A 40 11.77 5.19 0.43
C ALA A 40 11.05 5.69 -0.83
N PRO A 41 11.20 6.98 -1.18
CA PRO A 41 10.72 7.51 -2.46
C PRO A 41 11.30 6.75 -3.66
N GLY A 42 10.62 6.84 -4.82
CA GLY A 42 11.10 6.26 -6.09
C GLY A 42 10.29 5.08 -6.61
N GLY A 43 9.31 4.59 -5.83
CA GLY A 43 8.29 3.64 -6.28
C GLY A 43 6.89 4.28 -6.31
N THR A 44 5.85 3.48 -6.46
CA THR A 44 4.46 3.93 -6.57
C THR A 44 3.81 4.33 -5.24
N VAL A 45 4.33 3.84 -4.12
CA VAL A 45 3.73 4.05 -2.79
C VAL A 45 3.77 5.51 -2.37
N ASP A 46 4.91 6.20 -2.52
CA ASP A 46 5.09 7.58 -2.08
C ASP A 46 4.20 8.58 -2.84
N PRO A 47 4.19 8.62 -4.19
CA PRO A 47 3.34 9.55 -4.93
C PRO A 47 1.85 9.28 -4.71
N MET A 48 1.45 8.02 -4.55
CA MET A 48 0.06 7.67 -4.24
C MET A 48 -0.35 8.12 -2.83
N ALA A 49 0.51 7.93 -1.83
CA ALA A 49 0.26 8.41 -0.47
C ALA A 49 0.06 9.92 -0.42
N ARG A 50 0.91 10.67 -1.14
CA ARG A 50 0.80 12.14 -1.24
C ARG A 50 -0.49 12.56 -1.93
N MET A 51 -0.89 11.87 -3.00
CA MET A 51 -2.17 12.14 -3.67
C MET A 51 -3.36 11.91 -2.73
N VAL A 52 -3.36 10.82 -1.94
CA VAL A 52 -4.40 10.56 -0.93
C VAL A 52 -4.37 11.63 0.17
N ALA A 53 -3.19 12.04 0.62
CA ALA A 53 -3.02 13.09 1.62
C ALA A 53 -3.59 14.43 1.13
N ASP A 54 -3.29 14.83 -0.11
CA ASP A 54 -3.80 16.07 -0.73
C ASP A 54 -5.34 16.04 -0.89
N VAL A 55 -5.88 14.90 -1.33
CA VAL A 55 -7.33 14.69 -1.44
C VAL A 55 -7.99 14.79 -0.07
N LEU A 56 -7.44 14.11 0.92
CA LEU A 56 -7.98 14.10 2.27
C LEU A 56 -7.89 15.49 2.92
N ALA A 57 -6.79 16.22 2.75
CA ALA A 57 -6.58 17.57 3.24
C ALA A 57 -7.66 18.54 2.71
N LYS A 58 -7.92 18.49 1.41
CA LYS A 58 -8.97 19.31 0.76
C LYS A 58 -10.35 18.99 1.29
N ARG A 59 -10.68 17.72 1.46
CA ARG A 59 -12.02 17.28 1.87
C ARG A 59 -12.31 17.52 3.34
N LEU A 60 -11.30 17.45 4.18
CA LEU A 60 -11.42 17.74 5.63
C LEU A 60 -11.23 19.23 5.97
N GLY A 61 -10.80 20.05 5.00
CA GLY A 61 -10.46 21.46 5.25
C GLY A 61 -9.29 21.64 6.21
N GLY A 62 -8.34 20.67 6.23
CA GLY A 62 -7.20 20.63 7.15
C GLY A 62 -5.88 20.35 6.44
N THR A 63 -4.83 20.11 7.21
CA THR A 63 -3.52 19.73 6.71
C THR A 63 -3.28 18.24 6.89
N VAL A 64 -2.82 17.55 5.84
CA VAL A 64 -2.31 16.18 5.92
C VAL A 64 -0.89 16.19 5.37
N PHE A 65 0.09 15.74 6.15
CA PHE A 65 1.48 15.68 5.71
C PHE A 65 2.01 14.25 5.70
N CYS A 66 2.89 13.95 4.75
CA CYS A 66 3.49 12.63 4.57
C CYS A 66 4.88 12.58 5.20
N GLU A 67 5.18 11.48 5.88
CA GLU A 67 6.49 11.17 6.46
C GLU A 67 6.94 9.77 6.04
N ASN A 68 8.06 9.67 5.31
CA ASN A 68 8.65 8.39 4.94
C ASN A 68 9.44 7.80 6.12
N LYS A 69 9.10 6.57 6.53
CA LYS A 69 9.79 5.77 7.55
C LYS A 69 10.15 4.39 7.00
N PRO A 70 11.16 4.31 6.12
CA PRO A 70 11.57 3.05 5.53
C PRO A 70 12.34 2.19 6.53
N GLY A 71 12.31 0.88 6.35
CA GLY A 71 13.12 -0.06 7.11
C GLY A 71 12.34 -1.26 7.63
N ALA A 72 13.05 -2.36 7.85
CA ALA A 72 12.52 -3.62 8.34
C ALA A 72 11.23 -4.07 7.62
N ASN A 73 11.22 -3.97 6.29
CA ASN A 73 10.03 -4.25 5.46
C ASN A 73 8.77 -3.51 5.92
N GLY A 74 8.91 -2.23 6.35
CA GLY A 74 7.81 -1.37 6.81
C GLY A 74 7.44 -1.52 8.30
N LEU A 75 8.16 -2.33 9.09
CA LEU A 75 7.93 -2.40 10.55
C LEU A 75 8.24 -1.09 11.25
N VAL A 76 9.27 -0.35 10.82
CA VAL A 76 9.59 0.96 11.39
C VAL A 76 8.39 1.91 11.30
N ALA A 77 7.68 1.90 10.17
CA ALA A 77 6.47 2.68 9.99
C ALA A 77 5.30 2.15 10.85
N ALA A 78 5.15 0.82 10.91
CA ALA A 78 4.12 0.18 11.73
C ALA A 78 4.31 0.51 13.22
N ASP A 79 5.53 0.39 13.75
CA ASP A 79 5.85 0.72 15.14
C ASP A 79 5.59 2.21 15.44
N ALA A 80 5.91 3.10 14.50
CA ALA A 80 5.64 4.52 14.63
C ALA A 80 4.14 4.84 14.74
N ILE A 81 3.27 4.05 14.10
CA ILE A 81 1.81 4.18 14.25
C ILE A 81 1.33 3.57 15.56
N MET A 82 1.81 2.36 15.91
CA MET A 82 1.42 1.69 17.16
C MET A 82 1.81 2.48 18.40
N GLY A 83 2.92 3.23 18.34
CA GLY A 83 3.36 4.14 19.40
C GLY A 83 2.70 5.52 19.40
N SER A 84 1.77 5.78 18.48
CA SER A 84 1.06 7.06 18.38
C SER A 84 -0.30 7.01 19.10
N PRO A 85 -0.87 8.16 19.53
CA PRO A 85 -2.23 8.21 20.02
C PRO A 85 -3.25 7.69 18.98
N MET A 86 -4.24 6.91 19.45
CA MET A 86 -5.30 6.36 18.60
C MET A 86 -6.49 7.32 18.49
N ASP A 87 -6.20 8.56 18.12
CA ASP A 87 -7.14 9.69 18.08
C ASP A 87 -7.52 10.15 16.65
N GLY A 88 -7.10 9.37 15.63
CA GLY A 88 -7.39 9.62 14.23
C GLY A 88 -6.39 10.53 13.50
N TYR A 89 -5.37 11.04 14.17
CA TYR A 89 -4.38 11.95 13.56
C TYR A 89 -3.14 11.25 12.98
N HIS A 90 -3.09 9.91 13.05
CA HIS A 90 -1.94 9.13 12.59
C HIS A 90 -2.40 8.01 11.65
N LEU A 91 -2.15 8.20 10.36
CA LEU A 91 -2.47 7.28 9.28
C LEU A 91 -1.21 6.53 8.82
N LEU A 92 -1.38 5.31 8.34
CA LEU A 92 -0.37 4.57 7.59
C LEU A 92 -0.91 4.36 6.17
N TYR A 93 -0.16 4.78 5.16
CA TYR A 93 -0.41 4.39 3.78
C TYR A 93 0.53 3.26 3.43
N ALA A 94 0.01 2.07 3.20
CA ALA A 94 0.83 0.88 2.93
C ALA A 94 0.15 -0.06 1.93
N GLY A 95 0.89 -1.06 1.48
CA GLY A 95 0.40 -2.09 0.58
C GLY A 95 0.04 -3.40 1.27
N SER A 96 -0.24 -4.42 0.47
CA SER A 96 -0.49 -5.81 0.87
C SER A 96 0.60 -6.36 1.79
N SER A 97 1.84 -5.85 1.68
CA SER A 97 2.98 -6.23 2.50
C SER A 97 2.76 -6.12 4.01
N MET A 98 1.77 -5.35 4.46
CA MET A 98 1.38 -5.30 5.88
C MET A 98 0.90 -6.67 6.40
N TYR A 99 0.17 -7.42 5.57
CA TYR A 99 -0.34 -8.75 5.93
C TYR A 99 0.69 -9.86 5.70
N GLU A 100 1.59 -9.68 4.75
CA GLU A 100 2.71 -10.58 4.46
C GLU A 100 3.61 -10.80 5.69
N LYS A 101 3.72 -9.77 6.55
CA LYS A 101 4.55 -9.82 7.77
C LYS A 101 4.09 -10.83 8.82
N MET A 102 2.82 -11.21 8.85
CA MET A 102 2.34 -12.27 9.74
C MET A 102 3.07 -13.59 9.52
N PHE A 103 3.47 -13.83 8.26
CA PHE A 103 4.13 -15.06 7.83
C PHE A 103 5.65 -14.97 7.82
N THR A 104 6.21 -13.77 7.92
CA THR A 104 7.65 -13.56 7.76
C THR A 104 8.38 -13.09 9.02
N LEU A 105 7.64 -12.78 10.09
CA LEU A 105 8.23 -12.31 11.34
C LEU A 105 8.07 -13.34 12.46
N LYS A 106 9.17 -13.64 13.16
CA LYS A 106 9.16 -14.48 14.35
C LYS A 106 8.41 -13.87 15.54
N LYS A 107 8.30 -12.56 15.60
CA LYS A 107 7.49 -11.87 16.61
C LYS A 107 6.04 -11.83 16.16
N THR A 108 5.16 -11.88 17.13
CA THR A 108 3.70 -11.78 16.98
C THR A 108 3.25 -10.42 16.44
N PHE A 109 3.66 -10.08 15.20
CA PHE A 109 3.07 -8.99 14.48
C PHE A 109 1.79 -9.51 13.82
N ASP A 110 0.66 -9.04 14.32
CA ASP A 110 -0.65 -9.41 13.80
C ASP A 110 -1.33 -8.13 13.29
N PRO A 111 -1.34 -7.88 11.97
CA PRO A 111 -1.94 -6.67 11.42
C PRO A 111 -3.44 -6.58 11.68
N PHE A 112 -4.15 -7.70 11.89
CA PHE A 112 -5.58 -7.67 12.24
C PHE A 112 -5.83 -7.22 13.67
N LYS A 113 -4.87 -7.47 14.58
CA LYS A 113 -4.94 -7.02 15.98
C LYS A 113 -4.40 -5.60 16.14
N ASN A 114 -3.36 -5.25 15.39
CA ASN A 114 -2.64 -3.99 15.56
C ASN A 114 -3.17 -2.86 14.68
N PHE A 115 -3.79 -3.19 13.53
CA PHE A 115 -4.24 -2.21 12.55
C PHE A 115 -5.68 -2.45 12.10
N GLN A 116 -6.26 -1.38 11.58
CA GLN A 116 -7.52 -1.39 10.86
C GLN A 116 -7.30 -0.81 9.47
N LEU A 117 -7.44 -1.63 8.42
CA LEU A 117 -7.53 -1.14 7.06
C LEU A 117 -8.87 -0.43 6.90
N ILE A 118 -8.85 0.88 6.62
CA ILE A 118 -10.07 1.70 6.50
C ILE A 118 -10.49 1.91 5.05
N ALA A 119 -9.54 1.93 4.12
CA ALA A 119 -9.81 2.01 2.70
C ALA A 119 -8.74 1.29 1.88
N ARG A 120 -9.14 0.47 0.89
CA ARG A 120 -8.29 0.08 -0.23
C ARG A 120 -8.39 1.17 -1.28
N ILE A 121 -7.28 1.56 -1.89
CA ILE A 121 -7.22 2.69 -2.80
C ILE A 121 -7.00 2.24 -4.24
N VAL A 122 -5.99 1.41 -4.46
CA VAL A 122 -5.55 1.01 -5.80
C VAL A 122 -5.09 -0.44 -5.83
N GLU A 123 -5.13 -1.01 -7.02
CA GLU A 123 -4.34 -2.17 -7.44
C GLU A 123 -3.16 -1.70 -8.28
N VAL A 124 -2.02 -2.34 -8.06
CA VAL A 124 -0.77 -2.04 -8.77
C VAL A 124 -0.35 -3.28 -9.56
N PRO A 125 -0.64 -3.32 -10.86
CA PRO A 125 -0.14 -4.37 -11.73
C PRO A 125 1.39 -4.36 -11.76
N LEU A 126 1.99 -5.55 -11.82
CA LEU A 126 3.42 -5.71 -11.86
C LEU A 126 3.88 -6.15 -13.25
N VAL A 127 5.11 -5.85 -13.57
CA VAL A 127 5.83 -6.36 -14.74
C VAL A 127 7.13 -7.02 -14.29
N PHE A 128 7.44 -8.18 -14.83
CA PHE A 128 8.76 -8.76 -14.67
C PHE A 128 9.70 -8.10 -15.67
N ALA A 129 10.72 -7.46 -15.14
CA ALA A 129 11.73 -6.76 -15.93
C ALA A 129 13.14 -7.20 -15.53
N ILE A 130 14.04 -7.22 -16.51
CA ILE A 130 15.43 -7.63 -16.38
C ILE A 130 16.37 -6.52 -16.83
N SER A 131 17.64 -6.62 -16.43
CA SER A 131 18.71 -5.79 -16.98
C SER A 131 18.81 -5.97 -18.48
N SER A 132 18.91 -4.87 -19.24
CA SER A 132 19.14 -4.92 -20.69
C SER A 132 20.52 -5.49 -21.07
N ALA A 133 21.44 -5.64 -20.12
CA ALA A 133 22.71 -6.35 -20.31
C ALA A 133 22.53 -7.86 -20.53
N ILE A 134 21.39 -8.42 -20.10
CA ILE A 134 21.05 -9.82 -20.33
C ILE A 134 20.58 -9.96 -21.80
N PRO A 135 21.16 -10.91 -22.58
CA PRO A 135 20.82 -11.12 -23.98
C PRO A 135 19.48 -11.87 -24.13
N ALA A 136 18.40 -11.29 -23.62
CA ALA A 136 17.04 -11.81 -23.70
C ALA A 136 16.07 -10.66 -23.91
N LYS A 137 15.12 -10.83 -24.85
CA LYS A 137 14.09 -9.86 -25.20
C LYS A 137 12.70 -10.35 -24.88
N THR A 138 12.55 -11.63 -24.60
CA THR A 138 11.28 -12.29 -24.30
C THR A 138 11.41 -13.15 -23.03
N LEU A 139 10.31 -13.47 -22.39
CA LEU A 139 10.29 -14.32 -21.19
C LEU A 139 10.89 -15.72 -21.47
N PRO A 140 10.57 -16.41 -22.58
CA PRO A 140 11.23 -17.67 -22.92
C PRO A 140 12.75 -17.54 -23.06
N GLU A 141 13.26 -16.53 -23.75
CA GLU A 141 14.70 -16.29 -23.90
C GLU A 141 15.39 -16.06 -22.54
N PHE A 142 14.73 -15.34 -21.63
CA PHE A 142 15.24 -15.15 -20.28
C PHE A 142 15.28 -16.48 -19.50
N ILE A 143 14.24 -17.30 -19.61
CA ILE A 143 14.19 -18.62 -18.97
C ILE A 143 15.34 -19.50 -19.48
N ASP A 144 15.59 -19.52 -20.78
CA ASP A 144 16.71 -20.26 -21.36
C ASP A 144 18.07 -19.71 -20.90
N TYR A 145 18.20 -18.39 -20.79
CA TYR A 145 19.39 -17.75 -20.24
C TYR A 145 19.62 -18.18 -18.78
N ALA A 146 18.59 -18.08 -17.93
CA ALA A 146 18.68 -18.45 -16.51
C ALA A 146 18.99 -19.94 -16.31
N LYS A 147 18.44 -20.83 -17.14
CA LYS A 147 18.77 -22.26 -17.15
C LYS A 147 20.24 -22.51 -17.49
N ARG A 148 20.79 -21.83 -18.48
CA ARG A 148 22.22 -21.96 -18.86
C ARG A 148 23.15 -21.38 -17.80
N LYS A 149 22.75 -20.30 -17.13
CA LYS A 149 23.49 -19.64 -16.04
C LYS A 149 23.48 -20.50 -14.76
N GLY A 150 22.44 -21.31 -14.55
CA GLY A 150 22.20 -22.14 -13.37
C GLY A 150 21.28 -21.51 -12.34
N ASP A 151 21.30 -20.22 -12.18
CA ASP A 151 20.39 -19.41 -11.37
C ASP A 151 20.24 -17.98 -11.93
N PHE A 152 19.36 -17.19 -11.33
CA PHE A 152 19.29 -15.75 -11.57
C PHE A 152 19.08 -15.00 -10.25
N SER A 153 19.53 -13.75 -10.18
CA SER A 153 19.30 -12.90 -9.03
C SER A 153 18.03 -12.05 -9.23
N ALA A 154 17.19 -12.00 -8.21
CA ALA A 154 15.95 -11.22 -8.26
C ALA A 154 15.80 -10.33 -7.03
N GLY A 155 15.55 -9.02 -7.28
CA GLY A 155 15.29 -8.05 -6.24
C GLY A 155 13.81 -8.02 -5.83
N SER A 156 13.56 -7.86 -4.53
CA SER A 156 12.22 -7.53 -4.01
C SER A 156 12.29 -6.61 -2.80
N TRP A 157 11.15 -6.01 -2.45
CA TRP A 157 11.03 -5.12 -1.30
C TRP A 157 10.80 -5.83 0.04
N GLY A 158 11.09 -7.14 0.10
CA GLY A 158 11.07 -7.91 1.34
C GLY A 158 10.74 -9.38 1.13
N VAL A 159 11.12 -10.20 2.11
CA VAL A 159 10.72 -11.61 2.16
C VAL A 159 9.20 -11.70 2.26
N GLY A 160 8.58 -12.59 1.45
CA GLY A 160 7.13 -12.75 1.36
C GLY A 160 6.40 -11.62 0.65
N SER A 161 7.09 -10.57 0.21
CA SER A 161 6.48 -9.48 -0.55
C SER A 161 5.91 -9.97 -1.90
N GLY A 162 4.96 -9.22 -2.47
CA GLY A 162 4.40 -9.56 -3.77
C GLY A 162 5.47 -9.81 -4.84
N GLY A 163 6.54 -8.99 -4.87
CA GLY A 163 7.67 -9.20 -5.78
C GLY A 163 8.42 -10.51 -5.53
N HIS A 164 8.61 -10.89 -4.24
CA HIS A 164 9.22 -12.17 -3.89
C HIS A 164 8.33 -13.35 -4.29
N LEU A 165 7.03 -13.31 -3.94
CA LEU A 165 6.07 -14.37 -4.24
C LEU A 165 5.90 -14.59 -5.75
N GLN A 166 5.81 -13.52 -6.53
CA GLN A 166 5.74 -13.59 -8.00
C GLN A 166 7.03 -14.16 -8.61
N THR A 167 8.19 -13.79 -8.06
CA THR A 167 9.48 -14.40 -8.48
C THR A 167 9.52 -15.88 -8.15
N ALA A 168 9.09 -16.27 -6.96
CA ALA A 168 9.05 -17.69 -6.57
C ALA A 168 8.08 -18.50 -7.44
N GLU A 169 6.92 -17.92 -7.81
CA GLU A 169 5.96 -18.53 -8.72
C GLU A 169 6.56 -18.72 -10.11
N LEU A 170 7.22 -17.69 -10.67
CA LEU A 170 7.90 -17.79 -11.97
C LEU A 170 8.99 -18.86 -11.93
N ALA A 171 9.85 -18.85 -10.92
CA ALA A 171 10.92 -19.80 -10.76
C ALA A 171 10.39 -21.24 -10.64
N SER A 172 9.31 -21.45 -9.88
CA SER A 172 8.67 -22.75 -9.72
C SER A 172 8.12 -23.30 -11.05
N GLN A 173 7.37 -22.51 -11.79
CA GLN A 173 6.77 -22.96 -13.06
C GLN A 173 7.80 -23.14 -14.17
N ALA A 174 8.83 -22.28 -14.21
CA ALA A 174 9.91 -22.36 -15.19
C ALA A 174 11.03 -23.36 -14.80
N GLN A 175 10.95 -23.97 -13.61
CA GLN A 175 11.97 -24.86 -13.03
C GLN A 175 13.35 -24.17 -12.94
N LEU A 176 13.36 -22.94 -12.43
CA LEU A 176 14.55 -22.13 -12.22
C LEU A 176 14.93 -22.08 -10.74
N LYS A 177 16.21 -21.82 -10.47
CA LYS A 177 16.72 -21.39 -9.17
C LYS A 177 16.91 -19.88 -9.20
N PHE A 178 16.69 -19.20 -8.06
CA PHE A 178 16.98 -17.77 -7.95
C PHE A 178 17.59 -17.42 -6.59
N VAL A 179 18.42 -16.39 -6.62
CA VAL A 179 19.00 -15.75 -5.43
C VAL A 179 18.16 -14.51 -5.12
N HIS A 180 17.54 -14.49 -3.95
CA HIS A 180 16.68 -13.39 -3.53
C HIS A 180 17.48 -12.26 -2.90
N ALA A 181 17.44 -11.06 -3.50
CA ALA A 181 18.04 -9.85 -2.96
C ALA A 181 16.95 -8.96 -2.36
N VAL A 182 17.08 -8.62 -1.06
CA VAL A 182 16.10 -7.83 -0.32
C VAL A 182 16.50 -6.36 -0.26
N TYR A 183 15.56 -5.47 -0.59
CA TYR A 183 15.74 -4.01 -0.64
C TYR A 183 14.71 -3.27 0.22
N LYS A 184 14.96 -1.97 0.44
CA LYS A 184 14.06 -1.07 1.22
C LYS A 184 12.94 -0.44 0.37
N GLY A 185 12.67 -0.98 -0.80
CA GLY A 185 11.63 -0.50 -1.73
C GLY A 185 12.00 -0.71 -3.19
N GLU A 186 11.10 -0.38 -4.08
CA GLU A 186 11.21 -0.62 -5.53
C GLU A 186 12.32 0.20 -6.20
N GLY A 187 12.47 1.48 -5.84
CA GLY A 187 13.45 2.37 -6.47
C GLY A 187 14.90 1.85 -6.41
N PRO A 188 15.43 1.45 -5.24
CA PRO A 188 16.76 0.86 -5.15
C PRO A 188 16.94 -0.41 -5.98
N ILE A 189 15.91 -1.27 -6.11
CA ILE A 189 15.97 -2.47 -6.95
C ILE A 189 16.14 -2.09 -8.41
N LEU A 190 15.34 -1.13 -8.88
CA LEU A 190 15.42 -0.65 -10.27
C LEU A 190 16.82 -0.15 -10.63
N LEU A 191 17.46 0.59 -9.72
CA LEU A 191 18.83 1.08 -9.94
C LEU A 191 19.83 -0.05 -10.10
N ASP A 192 19.76 -1.07 -9.24
CA ASP A 192 20.70 -2.21 -9.28
C ASP A 192 20.43 -3.12 -10.49
N VAL A 193 19.18 -3.31 -10.89
CA VAL A 193 18.85 -4.04 -12.14
C VAL A 193 19.36 -3.28 -13.36
N MET A 194 19.18 -1.97 -13.42
CA MET A 194 19.70 -1.13 -14.51
C MET A 194 21.23 -1.11 -14.58
N ALA A 195 21.89 -1.28 -13.43
CA ALA A 195 23.34 -1.39 -13.34
C ALA A 195 23.86 -2.82 -13.63
N GLY A 196 22.95 -3.81 -13.78
CA GLY A 196 23.33 -5.22 -13.98
C GLY A 196 23.84 -5.93 -12.72
N LEU A 197 23.65 -5.33 -11.53
CA LEU A 197 24.03 -5.92 -10.24
C LEU A 197 23.04 -7.01 -9.80
N VAL A 198 21.81 -6.92 -10.25
CA VAL A 198 20.74 -7.89 -10.07
C VAL A 198 20.12 -8.17 -11.45
N ASP A 199 19.86 -9.45 -11.74
CA ASP A 199 19.37 -9.84 -13.07
C ASP A 199 17.99 -9.26 -13.38
N GLY A 200 17.07 -9.22 -12.39
CA GLY A 200 15.72 -8.68 -12.61
C GLY A 200 14.87 -8.66 -11.36
N GLY A 201 13.57 -8.46 -11.57
CA GLY A 201 12.55 -8.44 -10.51
C GLY A 201 11.18 -8.06 -11.03
N PHE A 202 10.20 -8.12 -10.13
CA PHE A 202 8.88 -7.58 -10.40
C PHE A 202 8.82 -6.11 -9.96
N PHE A 203 8.22 -5.28 -10.81
CA PHE A 203 8.09 -3.83 -10.59
C PHE A 203 6.69 -3.38 -10.93
N SER A 204 6.25 -2.26 -10.37
CA SER A 204 5.08 -1.57 -10.90
C SER A 204 5.30 -1.22 -12.37
N VAL A 205 4.26 -1.39 -13.19
CA VAL A 205 4.39 -1.11 -14.62
C VAL A 205 4.83 0.33 -14.86
N SER A 206 4.30 1.29 -14.11
CA SER A 206 4.66 2.71 -14.24
C SER A 206 6.13 2.99 -13.95
N ALA A 207 6.68 2.44 -12.86
CA ALA A 207 8.08 2.66 -12.51
C ALA A 207 9.02 1.98 -13.51
N ALA A 208 8.69 0.75 -13.94
CA ALA A 208 9.47 0.04 -14.95
C ALA A 208 9.44 0.73 -16.31
N MET A 209 8.27 1.22 -16.77
CA MET A 209 8.13 1.94 -18.04
C MET A 209 8.95 3.23 -18.06
N ALA A 210 8.94 3.99 -16.97
CA ALA A 210 9.75 5.21 -16.86
C ALA A 210 11.25 4.93 -17.05
N GLN A 211 11.72 3.77 -16.58
CA GLN A 211 13.13 3.37 -16.72
C GLN A 211 13.42 2.61 -18.02
N ALA A 212 12.46 1.89 -18.57
CA ALA A 212 12.61 1.20 -19.85
C ALA A 212 12.90 2.19 -21.01
N ALA A 213 12.36 3.41 -20.95
CA ALA A 213 12.65 4.48 -21.89
C ALA A 213 14.15 4.85 -21.95
N THR A 214 14.93 4.54 -20.90
CA THR A 214 16.39 4.73 -20.89
C THR A 214 17.17 3.64 -21.63
N GLY A 215 16.48 2.57 -22.07
CA GLY A 215 17.10 1.40 -22.73
C GLY A 215 17.85 0.46 -21.78
N LYS A 216 17.78 0.67 -20.44
CA LYS A 216 18.49 -0.10 -19.43
C LYS A 216 17.69 -1.26 -18.85
N LEU A 217 16.39 -1.33 -19.14
CA LEU A 217 15.49 -2.42 -18.74
C LEU A 217 14.84 -3.07 -19.97
N THR A 218 14.63 -4.38 -19.88
CA THR A 218 13.77 -5.13 -20.82
C THR A 218 12.57 -5.67 -20.03
N LEU A 219 11.36 -5.29 -20.48
CA LEU A 219 10.10 -5.73 -19.89
C LEU A 219 9.66 -7.03 -20.56
N LEU A 220 9.38 -8.09 -19.79
CA LEU A 220 9.17 -9.43 -20.34
C LEU A 220 7.73 -9.93 -20.28
N ALA A 221 7.03 -9.68 -19.17
CA ALA A 221 5.62 -10.05 -19.02
C ALA A 221 4.97 -9.24 -17.89
N VAL A 222 3.67 -8.90 -18.06
CA VAL A 222 2.86 -8.21 -17.04
C VAL A 222 1.94 -9.18 -16.31
N THR A 223 1.65 -8.89 -15.05
CA THR A 223 0.59 -9.57 -14.29
C THR A 223 -0.78 -9.06 -14.69
N GLY A 224 -1.82 -9.86 -14.40
CA GLY A 224 -3.20 -9.54 -14.74
C GLY A 224 -3.70 -10.31 -15.95
N ALA A 225 -5.03 -10.25 -16.17
CA ALA A 225 -5.71 -11.00 -17.24
C ALA A 225 -5.52 -10.37 -18.63
N GLN A 226 -5.12 -9.09 -18.70
CA GLN A 226 -4.94 -8.33 -19.93
C GLN A 226 -3.63 -7.57 -19.91
N ARG A 227 -3.12 -7.25 -21.10
CA ARG A 227 -1.96 -6.37 -21.26
C ARG A 227 -2.23 -5.00 -20.66
N HIS A 228 -1.20 -4.43 -20.09
CA HIS A 228 -1.32 -3.13 -19.43
C HIS A 228 -1.38 -1.98 -20.45
N PRO A 229 -2.30 -0.99 -20.30
CA PRO A 229 -2.43 0.11 -21.27
C PRO A 229 -1.15 0.93 -21.51
N LEU A 230 -0.30 1.10 -20.47
CA LEU A 230 0.99 1.77 -20.61
C LEU A 230 2.08 0.90 -21.27
N ALA A 231 1.86 -0.41 -21.39
CA ALA A 231 2.81 -1.37 -21.95
C ALA A 231 2.09 -2.36 -22.88
N PRO A 232 1.42 -1.87 -23.95
CA PRO A 232 0.57 -2.70 -24.81
C PRO A 232 1.35 -3.79 -25.57
N ASP A 233 2.64 -3.58 -25.78
CA ASP A 233 3.52 -4.53 -26.46
C ASP A 233 4.06 -5.61 -25.53
N VAL A 234 3.95 -5.44 -24.20
CA VAL A 234 4.40 -6.43 -23.22
C VAL A 234 3.29 -7.44 -22.99
N PRO A 235 3.50 -8.73 -23.26
CA PRO A 235 2.48 -9.76 -23.10
C PRO A 235 2.18 -9.99 -21.62
N THR A 236 1.01 -10.59 -21.32
CA THR A 236 0.72 -11.11 -19.98
C THR A 236 1.46 -12.43 -19.74
N PHE A 237 1.63 -12.80 -18.46
CA PHE A 237 2.13 -14.12 -18.10
C PHE A 237 1.23 -15.24 -18.66
N ALA A 238 -0.11 -15.03 -18.67
CA ALA A 238 -1.06 -15.98 -19.23
C ALA A 238 -0.85 -16.21 -20.73
N GLU A 239 -0.56 -15.15 -21.52
CA GLU A 239 -0.21 -15.26 -22.95
C GLU A 239 1.09 -16.03 -23.18
N ARG A 240 1.93 -16.15 -22.15
CA ARG A 240 3.17 -16.94 -22.16
C ARG A 240 3.04 -18.32 -21.51
N GLY A 241 1.80 -18.75 -21.20
CA GLY A 241 1.50 -20.06 -20.64
C GLY A 241 1.68 -20.20 -19.13
N PHE A 242 1.97 -19.10 -18.41
CA PHE A 242 2.14 -19.09 -16.95
C PHE A 242 0.82 -18.77 -16.26
N LYS A 243 0.49 -19.49 -15.19
CA LYS A 243 -0.75 -19.33 -14.40
C LYS A 243 -0.46 -18.71 -13.04
N GLY A 244 -1.49 -18.13 -12.40
CA GLY A 244 -1.35 -17.57 -11.04
C GLY A 244 -0.70 -16.19 -10.98
N PHE A 245 -0.60 -15.50 -12.11
CA PHE A 245 -0.12 -14.11 -12.20
C PHE A 245 -1.27 -13.10 -12.38
N ASP A 246 -2.49 -13.50 -12.04
CA ASP A 246 -3.68 -12.63 -12.16
C ASP A 246 -3.77 -11.63 -11.00
N SER A 247 -3.03 -11.86 -9.90
CA SER A 247 -3.03 -11.00 -8.73
C SER A 247 -2.09 -9.81 -8.91
N SER A 248 -2.57 -8.65 -8.53
CA SER A 248 -1.78 -7.43 -8.37
C SER A 248 -1.50 -7.17 -6.90
N THR A 249 -0.47 -6.40 -6.59
CA THR A 249 -0.35 -5.78 -5.26
C THR A 249 -1.40 -4.69 -5.11
N TRP A 250 -1.73 -4.32 -3.90
CA TRP A 250 -2.69 -3.26 -3.64
C TRP A 250 -2.17 -2.32 -2.56
N HIS A 251 -2.67 -1.07 -2.56
CA HIS A 251 -2.38 -0.10 -1.52
C HIS A 251 -3.66 0.34 -0.81
N GLY A 252 -3.52 0.68 0.45
CA GLY A 252 -4.60 1.15 1.30
C GLY A 252 -4.15 2.05 2.43
N VAL A 253 -5.12 2.60 3.13
CA VAL A 253 -4.94 3.45 4.30
C VAL A 253 -5.36 2.71 5.55
N PHE A 254 -4.50 2.76 6.55
CA PHE A 254 -4.68 2.08 7.82
C PHE A 254 -4.67 3.08 8.97
N TYR A 255 -5.43 2.75 9.98
CA TYR A 255 -5.25 3.25 11.34
C TYR A 255 -4.63 2.18 12.24
N GLY A 256 -3.99 2.59 13.34
CA GLY A 256 -3.77 1.72 14.48
C GLY A 256 -5.12 1.31 15.09
N LYS A 257 -5.17 0.10 15.67
CA LYS A 257 -6.38 -0.41 16.32
C LYS A 257 -6.72 0.43 17.54
N GLY A 258 -7.99 0.79 17.70
CA GLY A 258 -8.47 1.62 18.81
C GLY A 258 -8.86 3.05 18.42
N VAL A 259 -8.63 3.48 17.18
CA VAL A 259 -9.18 4.74 16.68
C VAL A 259 -10.71 4.67 16.69
N PRO A 260 -11.43 5.73 17.16
CA PRO A 260 -12.89 5.78 17.19
C PRO A 260 -13.51 5.47 15.83
N ALA A 261 -14.57 4.65 15.83
CA ALA A 261 -15.16 4.13 14.61
C ALA A 261 -15.80 5.22 13.74
N ASP A 262 -16.33 6.27 14.34
CA ASP A 262 -16.88 7.45 13.68
C ASP A 262 -15.79 8.22 12.92
N ILE A 263 -14.62 8.44 13.54
CA ILE A 263 -13.46 9.08 12.88
C ILE A 263 -12.94 8.19 11.75
N ALA A 264 -12.78 6.88 11.98
CA ALA A 264 -12.32 5.95 10.98
C ALA A 264 -13.25 5.92 9.75
N SER A 265 -14.57 5.89 9.98
CA SER A 265 -15.58 5.92 8.92
C SER A 265 -15.61 7.25 8.18
N LEU A 266 -15.52 8.37 8.90
CA LEU A 266 -15.45 9.72 8.31
C LEU A 266 -14.27 9.82 7.35
N VAL A 267 -13.07 9.44 7.81
CA VAL A 267 -11.85 9.51 7.00
C VAL A 267 -11.91 8.55 5.81
N ALA A 268 -12.40 7.32 6.00
CA ALA A 268 -12.57 6.35 4.93
C ALA A 268 -13.50 6.87 3.82
N ASN A 269 -14.64 7.45 4.19
CA ASN A 269 -15.61 8.01 3.24
C ASN A 269 -15.00 9.18 2.46
N HIS A 270 -14.33 10.12 3.13
CA HIS A 270 -13.67 11.23 2.45
C HIS A 270 -12.58 10.76 1.48
N ILE A 271 -11.82 9.72 1.83
CA ILE A 271 -10.82 9.13 0.95
C ILE A 271 -11.51 8.50 -0.28
N VAL A 272 -12.48 7.61 -0.08
CA VAL A 272 -13.12 6.88 -1.19
C VAL A 272 -13.84 7.84 -2.14
N GLU A 273 -14.62 8.78 -1.61
CA GLU A 273 -15.30 9.78 -2.43
C GLU A 273 -14.33 10.71 -3.16
N GLY A 274 -13.27 11.15 -2.48
CA GLY A 274 -12.30 12.05 -3.06
C GLY A 274 -11.44 11.39 -4.13
N MET A 275 -10.94 10.18 -3.85
CA MET A 275 -10.17 9.40 -4.81
C MET A 275 -11.02 8.89 -5.98
N GLY A 276 -12.35 8.79 -5.83
CA GLY A 276 -13.30 8.43 -6.87
C GLY A 276 -13.67 9.57 -7.83
N GLN A 277 -13.18 10.79 -7.62
CA GLN A 277 -13.41 11.91 -8.53
C GLN A 277 -12.74 11.64 -9.89
N LYS A 278 -13.43 11.96 -10.99
CA LYS A 278 -12.99 11.63 -12.36
C LYS A 278 -11.58 12.13 -12.69
N ASP A 279 -11.23 13.32 -12.24
CA ASP A 279 -9.90 13.89 -12.47
C ASP A 279 -8.80 13.16 -11.68
N ILE A 280 -9.10 12.68 -10.47
CA ILE A 280 -8.18 11.87 -9.65
C ILE A 280 -8.04 10.48 -10.24
N VAL A 281 -9.16 9.82 -10.58
CA VAL A 281 -9.17 8.52 -11.26
C VAL A 281 -8.29 8.56 -12.51
N SER A 282 -8.50 9.57 -13.37
CA SER A 282 -7.70 9.75 -14.59
C SER A 282 -6.19 9.95 -14.30
N LYS A 283 -5.84 10.65 -13.21
CA LYS A 283 -4.43 10.79 -12.81
C LYS A 283 -3.83 9.46 -12.38
N VAL A 284 -4.57 8.67 -11.59
CA VAL A 284 -4.13 7.33 -11.13
C VAL A 284 -3.93 6.40 -12.34
N GLU A 285 -4.88 6.37 -13.27
CA GLU A 285 -4.79 5.55 -14.49
C GLU A 285 -3.59 5.95 -15.38
N LYS A 286 -3.32 7.26 -15.51
CA LYS A 286 -2.12 7.76 -16.22
C LYS A 286 -0.81 7.36 -15.56
N MET A 287 -0.82 7.06 -14.27
CA MET A 287 0.32 6.50 -13.57
C MET A 287 0.46 4.97 -13.78
N GLY A 288 -0.41 4.35 -14.58
CA GLY A 288 -0.41 2.90 -14.77
C GLY A 288 -0.86 2.12 -13.54
N ILE A 289 -1.73 2.71 -12.76
CA ILE A 289 -2.26 2.13 -11.52
C ILE A 289 -3.77 2.02 -11.69
N THR A 290 -4.36 0.92 -11.25
CA THR A 290 -5.80 0.70 -11.36
C THR A 290 -6.51 1.21 -10.10
N PRO A 291 -7.43 2.17 -10.20
CA PRO A 291 -8.29 2.55 -9.08
C PRO A 291 -9.10 1.35 -8.59
N ALA A 292 -9.09 1.11 -7.29
CA ALA A 292 -9.72 -0.07 -6.69
C ALA A 292 -10.28 0.27 -5.29
N LEU A 293 -11.17 1.25 -5.27
CA LEU A 293 -11.70 1.86 -4.07
C LEU A 293 -12.69 0.93 -3.35
N LEU A 294 -12.33 0.55 -2.13
CA LEU A 294 -13.20 -0.22 -1.24
C LEU A 294 -13.12 0.33 0.18
N ALA A 295 -14.26 0.40 0.86
CA ALA A 295 -14.38 0.63 2.30
C ALA A 295 -15.53 -0.22 2.86
N GLY A 296 -15.66 -0.26 4.18
CA GLY A 296 -16.75 -0.98 4.86
C GLY A 296 -16.78 -2.48 4.56
N GLU A 297 -17.98 -3.06 4.42
CA GLU A 297 -18.18 -4.50 4.23
C GLU A 297 -17.49 -5.08 2.98
N PRO A 298 -17.53 -4.44 1.78
CA PRO A 298 -16.79 -4.91 0.61
C PRO A 298 -15.29 -5.04 0.87
N LEU A 299 -14.71 -4.12 1.63
CA LEU A 299 -13.30 -4.16 2.01
C LEU A 299 -12.98 -5.37 2.91
N GLN A 300 -13.85 -5.68 3.86
CA GLN A 300 -13.67 -6.83 4.75
C GLN A 300 -13.72 -8.16 3.98
N LYS A 301 -14.65 -8.31 3.04
CA LYS A 301 -14.74 -9.49 2.15
C LYS A 301 -13.49 -9.64 1.29
N PHE A 302 -13.02 -8.54 0.71
CA PHE A 302 -11.78 -8.52 -0.05
C PHE A 302 -10.58 -8.96 0.81
N LEU A 303 -10.46 -8.41 2.01
CA LEU A 303 -9.33 -8.68 2.89
C LEU A 303 -9.28 -10.15 3.33
N ALA A 304 -10.42 -10.74 3.67
CA ALA A 304 -10.52 -12.15 4.04
C ALA A 304 -10.03 -13.06 2.89
N LYS A 305 -10.49 -12.81 1.66
CA LYS A 305 -10.06 -13.58 0.49
C LYS A 305 -8.59 -13.37 0.13
N ASN A 306 -8.12 -12.13 0.23
CA ASN A 306 -6.71 -11.81 -0.03
C ASN A 306 -5.78 -12.50 0.98
N TYR A 307 -6.17 -12.55 2.26
CA TYR A 307 -5.42 -13.22 3.30
C TYR A 307 -5.32 -14.74 3.04
N GLU A 308 -6.45 -15.39 2.71
CA GLU A 308 -6.49 -16.81 2.37
C GLU A 308 -5.52 -17.15 1.21
N ASN A 309 -5.56 -16.36 0.14
CA ASN A 309 -4.67 -16.53 -1.00
C ASN A 309 -3.20 -16.37 -0.62
N LEU A 310 -2.90 -15.38 0.24
CA LEU A 310 -1.55 -15.12 0.74
C LEU A 310 -1.03 -16.30 1.58
N GLU A 311 -1.84 -16.84 2.48
CA GLU A 311 -1.49 -18.00 3.30
C GLU A 311 -1.14 -19.21 2.44
N VAL A 312 -1.93 -19.49 1.40
CA VAL A 312 -1.66 -20.57 0.43
C VAL A 312 -0.32 -20.36 -0.27
N ALA A 313 -0.04 -19.14 -0.74
CA ALA A 313 1.22 -18.81 -1.42
C ALA A 313 2.44 -18.96 -0.49
N MET A 314 2.35 -18.46 0.75
CA MET A 314 3.43 -18.57 1.74
C MET A 314 3.78 -20.04 2.04
N ARG A 315 2.77 -20.88 2.23
CA ARG A 315 2.97 -22.33 2.43
C ARG A 315 3.57 -23.02 1.20
N LYS A 316 3.08 -22.68 0.00
CA LYS A 316 3.56 -23.25 -1.28
C LYS A 316 5.08 -23.05 -1.46
N PHE A 317 5.59 -21.88 -1.08
CA PHE A 317 7.01 -21.53 -1.28
C PHE A 317 7.87 -21.69 -0.02
N ASN A 318 7.34 -22.33 1.04
CA ASN A 318 8.03 -22.54 2.31
C ASN A 318 8.62 -21.23 2.87
N ILE A 319 7.87 -20.12 2.76
CA ILE A 319 8.30 -18.85 3.30
C ILE A 319 7.97 -18.84 4.80
N GLU A 320 9.02 -19.05 5.60
CA GLU A 320 8.94 -19.13 7.06
C GLU A 320 9.35 -17.82 7.72
N PRO A 321 8.90 -17.56 8.97
CA PRO A 321 9.32 -16.42 9.76
C PRO A 321 10.84 -16.42 10.00
N GLN A 322 11.46 -15.28 9.75
CA GLN A 322 12.90 -15.03 9.96
C GLN A 322 13.15 -14.29 11.27
#